data_21274e4c4cfeea2b5e812808823ffd49
#
_entry.id   21274e4c4cfeea2b5e812808823ffd49
#
_cell.length_a   1.000
_cell.length_b   1.000
_cell.length_c   1.000
_cell.angle_alpha   90.00
_cell.angle_beta   90.00
_cell.angle_gamma   90.00
#
_symmetry.space_group_name_H-M   'P 1'
#
loop_
_entity.id
_entity.type
_entity.pdbx_description
1 polymer ?
#
loop_
_entity_poly.entity_id
_entity_poly.type
_entity_poly.pdbx_seq_one_letter_code
_entity_poly.pdbx_strand_id
1 'polypeptide(L)'
;MRKTALVLALPLFFTPVLGFDVAKLNAKKAVPYEQKTQEFRLPVGIDENGVIDKAKLGDSPYAKTVIYGAKLINETTRYLGPQAKDEKMRFAGNNLSCSSCHTSGGVVPDQSPFVGIYARFPQYVARSDQLVTLQDRINGCFQRSMAGKAIPTNSKEMRAMIAYMHWLSAGYEVGAKLKGQGLPKAQFLDRAADTKKGREIYAAKCAACHGENGEGVKNEGFAQSGDYYTFPALWGDDSYNTGAGMYRLIEGARYVKATMPKGDASLSWEEAFDVTAYINSKPRKI
;
A
#
# COMPACT_ATOMS: atom_id res chain seq x y z
N MET A 1 82.73 15.13 -19.88
CA MET A 1 81.72 16.19 -20.06
C MET A 1 80.39 15.69 -19.44
N ARG A 2 80.05 16.12 -18.20
CA ARG A 2 78.81 15.75 -17.52
C ARG A 2 77.75 16.83 -17.80
N LYS A 3 76.66 16.47 -18.42
CA LYS A 3 75.51 17.36 -18.62
C LYS A 3 74.59 17.32 -17.35
N THR A 4 74.57 18.44 -16.65
CA THR A 4 73.71 18.65 -15.50
C THR A 4 72.31 19.08 -16.02
N ALA A 5 71.30 18.26 -15.80
CA ALA A 5 69.94 18.63 -16.13
C ALA A 5 69.37 19.46 -15.00
N LEU A 6 68.94 20.68 -15.29
CA LEU A 6 68.26 21.61 -14.38
C LEU A 6 66.77 21.22 -14.33
N VAL A 7 66.32 20.68 -13.18
CA VAL A 7 64.93 20.42 -12.96
C VAL A 7 64.26 21.70 -12.40
N LEU A 8 63.47 22.38 -13.22
CA LEU A 8 62.64 23.49 -12.80
C LEU A 8 61.47 22.92 -12.03
N ALA A 9 61.45 23.10 -10.71
CA ALA A 9 60.28 22.85 -9.88
C ALA A 9 59.28 24.02 -10.03
N LEU A 10 58.16 23.78 -10.67
CA LEU A 10 57.02 24.69 -10.64
C LEU A 10 56.38 24.65 -9.23
N PRO A 11 56.15 25.80 -8.58
CA PRO A 11 55.39 25.83 -7.34
C PRO A 11 53.92 25.51 -7.65
N LEU A 12 53.43 24.40 -7.11
CA LEU A 12 51.99 24.11 -7.03
C LEU A 12 51.36 25.14 -6.08
N PHE A 13 50.73 26.16 -6.65
CA PHE A 13 49.81 27.01 -5.88
C PHE A 13 48.59 26.17 -5.45
N PHE A 14 48.62 25.61 -4.25
CA PHE A 14 47.45 25.17 -3.57
C PHE A 14 46.57 26.40 -3.25
N THR A 15 45.61 26.69 -4.12
CA THR A 15 44.50 27.54 -3.70
C THR A 15 43.78 26.79 -2.56
N PRO A 16 43.61 27.38 -1.36
CA PRO A 16 42.84 26.76 -0.35
C PRO A 16 41.39 26.65 -0.91
N VAL A 17 40.95 25.43 -1.22
CA VAL A 17 39.53 25.13 -1.40
C VAL A 17 38.93 25.66 -0.12
N LEU A 18 38.06 26.68 -0.23
CA LEU A 18 37.26 27.24 0.86
C LEU A 18 36.74 26.06 1.69
N GLY A 19 37.35 25.86 2.86
CA GLY A 19 37.05 24.73 3.72
C GLY A 19 35.58 24.78 4.06
N PHE A 20 34.85 23.84 3.55
CA PHE A 20 33.47 23.58 3.95
C PHE A 20 33.55 23.18 5.43
N ASP A 21 33.24 24.14 6.32
CA ASP A 21 33.32 23.94 7.76
C ASP A 21 32.16 23.04 8.19
N VAL A 22 32.39 21.73 8.14
CA VAL A 22 31.42 20.71 8.57
C VAL A 22 30.97 20.95 10.00
N ALA A 23 31.83 21.55 10.87
CA ALA A 23 31.46 21.89 12.22
C ALA A 23 30.42 23.01 12.26
N LYS A 24 30.48 23.98 11.34
CA LYS A 24 29.43 25.03 11.22
C LYS A 24 28.11 24.52 10.65
N LEU A 25 28.14 23.48 9.80
CA LEU A 25 26.93 22.78 9.35
C LEU A 25 26.25 22.02 10.50
N ASN A 26 27.05 21.37 11.35
CA ASN A 26 26.53 20.64 12.52
C ASN A 26 26.13 21.57 13.66
N ALA A 27 26.63 22.81 13.72
CA ALA A 27 26.26 23.79 14.72
C ALA A 27 24.92 24.50 14.42
N LYS A 28 24.39 24.45 13.22
CA LYS A 28 22.97 24.77 12.98
C LYS A 28 22.18 23.69 13.69
N LYS A 29 21.60 24.04 14.86
CA LYS A 29 20.61 23.18 15.53
C LYS A 29 19.69 22.65 14.44
N ALA A 30 19.67 21.31 14.25
CA ALA A 30 18.72 20.68 13.37
C ALA A 30 17.35 21.23 13.76
N VAL A 31 16.70 21.95 12.86
CA VAL A 31 15.32 22.38 13.11
C VAL A 31 14.55 21.10 13.36
N PRO A 32 13.94 20.91 14.54
CA PRO A 32 13.20 19.70 14.81
C PRO A 32 12.19 19.56 13.68
N TYR A 33 12.24 18.43 12.96
CA TYR A 33 11.25 18.13 11.94
C TYR A 33 9.92 17.88 12.65
N GLU A 34 9.14 18.94 12.80
CA GLU A 34 7.80 18.84 13.35
C GLU A 34 6.88 18.26 12.29
N GLN A 35 6.51 17.02 12.48
CA GLN A 35 5.61 16.34 11.57
C GLN A 35 4.18 16.88 11.78
N LYS A 36 3.75 17.78 10.91
CA LYS A 36 2.40 18.35 10.93
C LYS A 36 1.36 17.30 10.62
N THR A 37 0.27 17.30 11.37
CA THR A 37 -0.92 16.50 11.08
C THR A 37 -1.87 17.33 10.21
N GLN A 38 -2.26 16.79 9.05
CA GLN A 38 -3.20 17.43 8.12
C GLN A 38 -4.54 16.67 8.12
N GLU A 39 -5.62 17.39 7.83
CA GLU A 39 -6.95 16.79 7.68
C GLU A 39 -7.02 15.92 6.42
N PHE A 40 -7.79 14.84 6.51
CA PHE A 40 -8.06 13.97 5.37
C PHE A 40 -9.00 14.68 4.40
N ARG A 41 -8.62 14.78 3.14
CA ARG A 41 -9.45 15.38 2.08
C ARG A 41 -9.13 14.74 0.74
N LEU A 42 -10.15 14.55 -0.07
CA LEU A 42 -10.01 14.06 -1.42
C LEU A 42 -9.68 15.19 -2.39
N PRO A 43 -8.90 14.94 -3.44
CA PRO A 43 -8.74 15.91 -4.51
C PRO A 43 -10.05 16.13 -5.27
N VAL A 44 -10.15 17.26 -5.95
CA VAL A 44 -11.30 17.53 -6.83
C VAL A 44 -11.36 16.47 -7.94
N GLY A 45 -12.55 15.92 -8.18
CA GLY A 45 -12.78 14.94 -9.24
C GLY A 45 -12.80 13.48 -8.78
N ILE A 46 -12.88 13.21 -7.48
CA ILE A 46 -13.18 11.88 -6.93
C ILE A 46 -14.08 12.01 -5.71
N ASP A 47 -15.01 11.08 -5.52
CA ASP A 47 -15.89 11.02 -4.36
C ASP A 47 -15.41 10.00 -3.31
N GLU A 48 -16.13 9.90 -2.19
CA GLU A 48 -15.86 8.98 -1.10
C GLU A 48 -16.03 7.48 -1.48
N ASN A 49 -16.70 7.21 -2.60
CA ASN A 49 -16.82 5.85 -3.16
C ASN A 49 -15.69 5.52 -4.14
N GLY A 50 -14.76 6.45 -4.37
CA GLY A 50 -13.66 6.27 -5.32
C GLY A 50 -14.06 6.43 -6.79
N VAL A 51 -15.22 7.03 -7.06
CA VAL A 51 -15.71 7.29 -8.42
C VAL A 51 -15.07 8.56 -8.96
N ILE A 52 -14.37 8.43 -10.08
CA ILE A 52 -13.69 9.54 -10.74
C ILE A 52 -14.65 10.28 -11.68
N ASP A 53 -14.84 11.56 -11.40
CA ASP A 53 -15.50 12.50 -12.31
C ASP A 53 -14.51 12.93 -13.40
N LYS A 54 -14.61 12.31 -14.56
CA LYS A 54 -13.73 12.56 -15.70
C LYS A 54 -13.84 14.00 -16.23
N ALA A 55 -15.00 14.65 -16.09
CA ALA A 55 -15.18 16.02 -16.55
C ALA A 55 -14.34 16.99 -15.69
N LYS A 56 -14.26 16.75 -14.39
CA LYS A 56 -13.43 17.56 -13.47
C LYS A 56 -11.95 17.23 -13.59
N LEU A 57 -11.59 15.97 -13.88
CA LEU A 57 -10.19 15.58 -14.04
C LEU A 57 -9.60 16.03 -15.38
N GLY A 58 -10.44 16.17 -16.41
CA GLY A 58 -10.05 16.52 -17.77
C GLY A 58 -9.50 15.36 -18.59
N ASP A 59 -8.89 15.64 -19.74
CA ASP A 59 -8.44 14.64 -20.73
C ASP A 59 -6.94 14.70 -21.06
N SER A 60 -6.17 15.44 -20.26
CA SER A 60 -4.72 15.55 -20.43
C SER A 60 -4.03 14.17 -20.40
N PRO A 61 -2.81 14.02 -20.91
CA PRO A 61 -2.03 12.78 -20.77
C PRO A 61 -1.88 12.31 -19.32
N TYR A 62 -1.73 13.27 -18.38
CA TYR A 62 -1.68 12.97 -16.96
C TYR A 62 -3.03 12.43 -16.45
N ALA A 63 -4.15 13.08 -16.77
CA ALA A 63 -5.49 12.63 -16.39
C ALA A 63 -5.78 11.21 -16.91
N LYS A 64 -5.45 10.92 -18.16
CA LYS A 64 -5.58 9.58 -18.75
C LYS A 64 -4.73 8.53 -18.00
N THR A 65 -3.53 8.91 -17.57
CA THR A 65 -2.64 8.05 -16.80
C THR A 65 -3.20 7.78 -15.39
N VAL A 66 -3.76 8.80 -14.72
CA VAL A 66 -4.46 8.66 -13.42
C VAL A 66 -5.65 7.72 -13.53
N ILE A 67 -6.50 7.89 -14.55
CA ILE A 67 -7.65 7.01 -14.80
C ILE A 67 -7.20 5.57 -15.04
N TYR A 68 -6.13 5.37 -15.80
CA TYR A 68 -5.56 4.03 -16.00
C TYR A 68 -5.02 3.45 -14.69
N GLY A 69 -4.35 4.23 -13.86
CA GLY A 69 -3.90 3.83 -12.53
C GLY A 69 -5.05 3.40 -11.62
N ALA A 70 -6.15 4.16 -11.60
CA ALA A 70 -7.35 3.80 -10.85
C ALA A 70 -7.94 2.45 -11.32
N LYS A 71 -7.97 2.19 -12.63
CA LYS A 71 -8.40 0.89 -13.17
C LYS A 71 -7.49 -0.25 -12.71
N LEU A 72 -6.17 -0.06 -12.73
CA LEU A 72 -5.22 -1.06 -12.26
C LEU A 72 -5.40 -1.39 -10.78
N ILE A 73 -5.75 -0.40 -9.96
CA ILE A 73 -6.03 -0.56 -8.53
C ILE A 73 -7.35 -1.31 -8.29
N ASN A 74 -8.40 -0.94 -8.99
CA ASN A 74 -9.74 -1.50 -8.75
C ASN A 74 -9.96 -2.84 -9.48
N GLU A 75 -9.37 -3.01 -10.64
CA GLU A 75 -9.54 -4.16 -11.50
C GLU A 75 -8.21 -4.94 -11.67
N THR A 76 -7.42 -5.06 -10.59
CA THR A 76 -6.04 -5.61 -10.66
C THR A 76 -6.00 -6.98 -11.31
N THR A 77 -6.94 -7.88 -10.97
CA THR A 77 -6.96 -9.23 -11.52
C THR A 77 -7.18 -9.27 -13.03
N ARG A 78 -7.96 -8.31 -13.57
CA ARG A 78 -8.24 -8.17 -15.01
C ARG A 78 -7.04 -7.72 -15.83
N TYR A 79 -6.21 -6.83 -15.25
CA TYR A 79 -5.10 -6.20 -15.97
C TYR A 79 -3.74 -6.79 -15.62
N LEU A 80 -3.55 -7.21 -14.37
CA LEU A 80 -2.26 -7.58 -13.80
C LEU A 80 -2.30 -8.91 -13.03
N GLY A 81 -3.41 -9.63 -13.06
CA GLY A 81 -3.61 -10.87 -12.33
C GLY A 81 -4.04 -12.04 -13.22
N PRO A 82 -4.55 -13.11 -12.61
CA PRO A 82 -4.89 -14.35 -13.33
C PRO A 82 -5.85 -14.18 -14.49
N GLN A 83 -6.69 -13.13 -14.46
CA GLN A 83 -7.68 -12.84 -15.51
C GLN A 83 -7.16 -11.91 -16.61
N ALA A 84 -5.88 -11.53 -16.57
CA ALA A 84 -5.28 -10.71 -17.62
C ALA A 84 -5.22 -11.49 -18.94
N LYS A 85 -5.65 -10.81 -20.03
CA LYS A 85 -5.67 -11.41 -21.39
C LYS A 85 -4.27 -11.78 -21.86
N ASP A 86 -3.28 -10.89 -21.61
CA ASP A 86 -1.88 -11.18 -21.88
C ASP A 86 -1.26 -11.84 -20.63
N GLU A 87 -0.79 -13.07 -20.79
CA GLU A 87 -0.17 -13.83 -19.71
C GLU A 87 1.09 -13.19 -19.16
N LYS A 88 1.81 -12.40 -19.96
CA LYS A 88 2.99 -11.65 -19.54
C LYS A 88 2.64 -10.58 -18.50
N MET A 89 1.38 -10.15 -18.46
CA MET A 89 0.85 -9.18 -17.51
C MET A 89 0.34 -9.80 -16.22
N ARG A 90 0.39 -11.12 -16.05
CA ARG A 90 -0.05 -11.82 -14.83
C ARG A 90 1.02 -11.72 -13.75
N PHE A 91 1.04 -10.61 -13.06
CA PHE A 91 1.94 -10.35 -11.92
C PHE A 91 1.33 -10.77 -10.59
N ALA A 92 0.03 -10.53 -10.35
CA ALA A 92 -0.66 -11.08 -9.19
C ALA A 92 -0.91 -12.57 -9.37
N GLY A 93 -0.74 -13.35 -8.30
CA GLY A 93 -0.92 -14.80 -8.27
C GLY A 93 -2.26 -15.26 -7.68
N ASN A 94 -3.13 -14.31 -7.32
CA ASN A 94 -4.50 -14.54 -6.86
C ASN A 94 -5.45 -13.53 -7.50
N ASN A 95 -6.77 -13.73 -7.33
CA ASN A 95 -7.79 -12.88 -7.93
C ASN A 95 -8.22 -11.69 -7.05
N LEU A 96 -7.40 -11.29 -6.08
CA LEU A 96 -7.63 -10.07 -5.32
C LEU A 96 -7.26 -8.83 -6.15
N SER A 97 -8.00 -7.74 -5.95
CA SER A 97 -7.62 -6.40 -6.41
C SER A 97 -7.00 -5.59 -5.26
N CYS A 98 -6.28 -4.52 -5.55
CA CYS A 98 -5.76 -3.64 -4.49
C CYS A 98 -6.92 -3.08 -3.65
N SER A 99 -8.05 -2.77 -4.28
CA SER A 99 -9.30 -2.33 -3.63
C SER A 99 -9.92 -3.38 -2.70
N SER A 100 -9.56 -4.67 -2.80
CA SER A 100 -9.99 -5.69 -1.82
C SER A 100 -9.50 -5.41 -0.40
N CYS A 101 -8.39 -4.67 -0.25
CA CYS A 101 -7.83 -4.26 1.04
C CYS A 101 -7.76 -2.73 1.22
N HIS A 102 -7.86 -1.96 0.14
CA HIS A 102 -7.81 -0.50 0.12
C HIS A 102 -9.17 0.03 -0.35
N THR A 103 -10.10 0.11 0.58
CA THR A 103 -11.53 0.36 0.32
C THR A 103 -11.76 1.53 -0.63
N SER A 104 -12.66 1.34 -1.59
CA SER A 104 -13.03 2.34 -2.60
C SER A 104 -11.82 2.89 -3.38
N GLY A 105 -10.87 2.02 -3.76
CA GLY A 105 -9.66 2.46 -4.46
C GLY A 105 -8.68 3.24 -3.57
N GLY A 106 -8.79 3.11 -2.25
CA GLY A 106 -7.90 3.73 -1.27
C GLY A 106 -8.27 5.17 -0.90
N VAL A 107 -9.55 5.53 -0.96
CA VAL A 107 -10.02 6.88 -0.60
C VAL A 107 -10.72 6.95 0.75
N VAL A 108 -10.94 5.83 1.44
CA VAL A 108 -11.64 5.81 2.73
C VAL A 108 -10.65 5.94 3.89
N PRO A 109 -10.82 6.95 4.78
CA PRO A 109 -9.96 7.10 5.95
C PRO A 109 -10.06 5.89 6.89
N ASP A 110 -8.99 5.61 7.63
CA ASP A 110 -8.86 4.48 8.55
C ASP A 110 -8.99 3.07 7.93
N GLN A 111 -9.10 2.98 6.59
CA GLN A 111 -9.19 1.73 5.83
C GLN A 111 -8.01 1.56 4.87
N SER A 112 -6.81 1.85 5.35
CA SER A 112 -5.56 1.79 4.58
C SER A 112 -5.57 2.68 3.31
N PRO A 113 -5.93 3.97 3.40
CA PRO A 113 -6.06 4.83 2.22
C PRO A 113 -4.73 5.06 1.48
N PHE A 114 -4.86 5.34 0.18
CA PHE A 114 -3.76 5.86 -0.65
C PHE A 114 -3.66 7.38 -0.63
N VAL A 115 -4.66 8.06 -0.09
CA VAL A 115 -4.65 9.53 0.09
C VAL A 115 -3.41 9.94 0.89
N GLY A 116 -2.63 10.88 0.35
CA GLY A 116 -1.39 11.36 0.96
C GLY A 116 -0.21 10.36 0.93
N ILE A 117 -0.37 9.17 0.34
CA ILE A 117 0.68 8.14 0.39
C ILE A 117 1.94 8.57 -0.36
N TYR A 118 1.80 9.27 -1.49
CA TYR A 118 2.94 9.72 -2.29
C TYR A 118 3.83 10.72 -1.52
N ALA A 119 3.25 11.54 -0.67
CA ALA A 119 3.97 12.50 0.16
C ALA A 119 4.81 11.86 1.29
N ARG A 120 4.62 10.56 1.57
CA ARG A 120 5.30 9.82 2.66
C ARG A 120 6.46 8.96 2.20
N PHE A 121 6.66 8.76 0.91
CA PHE A 121 7.75 7.95 0.37
C PHE A 121 8.84 8.84 -0.26
N PRO A 122 10.11 8.41 -0.22
CA PRO A 122 10.60 7.17 0.41
C PRO A 122 10.53 7.21 1.94
N GLN A 123 10.41 6.04 2.58
CA GLN A 123 10.42 5.94 4.04
C GLN A 123 11.28 4.77 4.54
N TYR A 124 11.89 4.94 5.71
CA TYR A 124 12.60 3.87 6.37
C TYR A 124 11.61 2.88 7.00
N VAL A 125 11.82 1.60 6.72
CA VAL A 125 11.01 0.50 7.26
C VAL A 125 11.88 -0.33 8.20
N ALA A 126 11.76 -0.09 9.50
CA ALA A 126 12.58 -0.71 10.55
C ALA A 126 12.57 -2.26 10.49
N ARG A 127 11.43 -2.86 10.11
CA ARG A 127 11.34 -4.34 10.03
C ARG A 127 12.26 -4.96 8.98
N SER A 128 12.52 -4.28 7.88
CA SER A 128 13.40 -4.75 6.81
C SER A 128 14.75 -4.04 6.81
N ASP A 129 14.96 -3.10 7.73
CA ASP A 129 16.15 -2.26 7.82
C ASP A 129 16.53 -1.59 6.48
N GLN A 130 15.52 -1.04 5.80
CA GLN A 130 15.69 -0.49 4.46
C GLN A 130 14.92 0.81 4.26
N LEU A 131 15.48 1.68 3.42
CA LEU A 131 14.75 2.79 2.82
C LEU A 131 13.93 2.25 1.65
N VAL A 132 12.60 2.35 1.76
CA VAL A 132 11.64 1.76 0.82
C VAL A 132 11.01 2.86 -0.01
N THR A 133 11.01 2.70 -1.34
CA THR A 133 10.29 3.57 -2.27
C THR A 133 8.81 3.17 -2.37
N LEU A 134 7.99 4.02 -2.98
CA LEU A 134 6.59 3.67 -3.23
C LEU A 134 6.47 2.48 -4.19
N GLN A 135 7.36 2.36 -5.18
CA GLN A 135 7.45 1.21 -6.08
C GLN A 135 7.72 -0.10 -5.32
N ASP A 136 8.69 -0.08 -4.41
CA ASP A 136 9.01 -1.24 -3.56
C ASP A 136 7.81 -1.63 -2.69
N ARG A 137 7.09 -0.63 -2.17
CA ARG A 137 5.89 -0.86 -1.36
C ARG A 137 4.77 -1.52 -2.17
N ILE A 138 4.53 -1.05 -3.41
CA ILE A 138 3.56 -1.65 -4.33
C ILE A 138 3.98 -3.08 -4.68
N ASN A 139 5.24 -3.29 -5.05
CA ASN A 139 5.78 -4.62 -5.37
C ASN A 139 5.71 -5.58 -4.18
N GLY A 140 5.93 -5.06 -2.97
CA GLY A 140 5.71 -5.86 -1.77
C GLY A 140 4.27 -6.34 -1.60
N CYS A 141 3.27 -5.62 -2.12
CA CYS A 141 1.89 -6.11 -2.15
C CYS A 141 1.68 -7.18 -3.24
N PHE A 142 2.22 -7.00 -4.45
CA PHE A 142 2.14 -8.02 -5.49
C PHE A 142 2.75 -9.36 -5.06
N GLN A 143 3.92 -9.31 -4.41
CA GLN A 143 4.63 -10.52 -3.97
C GLN A 143 3.97 -11.21 -2.76
N ARG A 144 3.34 -10.44 -1.86
CA ARG A 144 2.80 -10.96 -0.58
C ARG A 144 1.27 -11.00 -0.57
N SER A 145 0.62 -9.85 -0.59
CA SER A 145 -0.85 -9.78 -0.52
C SER A 145 -1.51 -10.44 -1.72
N MET A 146 -0.87 -10.36 -2.88
CA MET A 146 -1.37 -10.94 -4.13
C MET A 146 -0.64 -12.23 -4.52
N ALA A 147 0.22 -12.78 -3.65
CA ALA A 147 0.91 -14.07 -3.81
C ALA A 147 1.54 -14.27 -5.20
N GLY A 148 2.12 -13.23 -5.78
CA GLY A 148 2.62 -13.18 -7.15
C GLY A 148 4.06 -12.69 -7.26
N LYS A 149 4.37 -11.94 -8.30
CA LYS A 149 5.71 -11.44 -8.63
C LYS A 149 5.73 -9.92 -8.78
N ALA A 150 6.91 -9.33 -8.62
CA ALA A 150 7.10 -7.89 -8.76
C ALA A 150 6.85 -7.42 -10.20
N ILE A 151 6.22 -6.25 -10.34
CA ILE A 151 6.09 -5.54 -11.62
C ILE A 151 7.38 -4.74 -11.86
N PRO A 152 7.88 -4.65 -13.12
CA PRO A 152 9.00 -3.77 -13.43
C PRO A 152 8.74 -2.32 -12.99
N THR A 153 9.66 -1.75 -12.23
CA THR A 153 9.48 -0.43 -11.62
C THR A 153 9.34 0.72 -12.62
N ASN A 154 9.83 0.52 -13.85
CA ASN A 154 9.73 1.47 -14.96
C ASN A 154 8.59 1.15 -15.95
N SER A 155 7.73 0.17 -15.65
CA SER A 155 6.59 -0.18 -16.52
C SER A 155 5.55 0.94 -16.58
N LYS A 156 4.74 0.91 -17.63
CA LYS A 156 3.59 1.81 -17.80
C LYS A 156 2.59 1.66 -16.65
N GLU A 157 2.38 0.44 -16.22
CA GLU A 157 1.43 0.07 -15.16
C GLU A 157 1.88 0.62 -13.81
N MET A 158 3.16 0.44 -13.46
CA MET A 158 3.71 0.99 -12.21
C MET A 158 3.60 2.52 -12.20
N ARG A 159 3.97 3.17 -13.31
CA ARG A 159 3.84 4.63 -13.44
C ARG A 159 2.41 5.10 -13.29
N ALA A 160 1.45 4.36 -13.86
CA ALA A 160 0.03 4.71 -13.77
C ALA A 160 -0.52 4.57 -12.34
N MET A 161 -0.18 3.49 -11.62
CA MET A 161 -0.54 3.34 -10.21
C MET A 161 0.05 4.47 -9.36
N ILE A 162 1.31 4.84 -9.60
CA ILE A 162 1.96 5.96 -8.91
C ILE A 162 1.29 7.29 -9.27
N ALA A 163 0.92 7.52 -10.54
CA ALA A 163 0.22 8.74 -10.94
C ALA A 163 -1.14 8.89 -10.23
N TYR A 164 -1.88 7.79 -10.07
CA TYR A 164 -3.11 7.78 -9.28
C TYR A 164 -2.84 8.15 -7.81
N MET A 165 -1.87 7.51 -7.18
CA MET A 165 -1.49 7.78 -5.79
C MET A 165 -0.92 9.20 -5.60
N HIS A 166 -0.19 9.72 -6.60
CA HIS A 166 0.29 11.10 -6.62
C HIS A 166 -0.88 12.08 -6.66
N TRP A 167 -1.85 11.85 -7.56
CA TRP A 167 -3.05 12.67 -7.65
C TRP A 167 -3.86 12.67 -6.34
N LEU A 168 -4.05 11.50 -5.71
CA LEU A 168 -4.69 11.39 -4.39
C LEU A 168 -3.89 12.10 -3.27
N SER A 169 -2.64 12.42 -3.53
CA SER A 169 -1.78 13.13 -2.57
C SER A 169 -1.67 14.63 -2.86
N ALA A 170 -2.43 15.15 -3.82
CA ALA A 170 -2.38 16.57 -4.19
C ALA A 170 -2.71 17.49 -3.00
N GLY A 171 -1.86 18.48 -2.76
CA GLY A 171 -2.02 19.45 -1.68
C GLY A 171 -1.58 18.98 -0.29
N TYR A 172 -0.94 17.81 -0.18
CA TYR A 172 -0.31 17.37 1.06
C TYR A 172 1.18 17.71 1.08
N GLU A 173 1.66 18.20 2.22
CA GLU A 173 3.08 18.47 2.44
C GLU A 173 3.87 17.16 2.52
N VAL A 174 5.09 17.17 1.99
CA VAL A 174 6.00 16.00 2.09
C VAL A 174 6.26 15.68 3.55
N GLY A 175 6.06 14.41 3.93
CA GLY A 175 6.23 13.93 5.29
C GLY A 175 5.08 14.20 6.24
N ALA A 176 4.00 14.89 5.83
CA ALA A 176 2.86 15.11 6.70
C ALA A 176 2.17 13.81 7.13
N LYS A 177 1.65 13.79 8.36
CA LYS A 177 0.67 12.79 8.82
C LYS A 177 -0.73 13.25 8.44
N LEU A 178 -1.59 12.31 8.11
CA LEU A 178 -3.00 12.59 7.86
C LEU A 178 -3.84 11.96 8.97
N LYS A 179 -4.88 12.65 9.41
CA LYS A 179 -5.95 12.01 10.18
C LYS A 179 -6.58 10.90 9.33
N GLY A 180 -6.85 9.75 9.91
CA GLY A 180 -7.38 8.60 9.15
C GLY A 180 -6.37 7.89 8.24
N GLN A 181 -5.06 8.22 8.36
CA GLN A 181 -3.98 7.56 7.64
C GLN A 181 -3.79 6.13 8.14
N GLY A 182 -3.86 5.15 7.24
CA GLY A 182 -3.59 3.74 7.56
C GLY A 182 -4.81 3.02 8.16
N LEU A 183 -4.58 2.29 9.25
CA LEU A 183 -5.60 1.58 10.02
C LEU A 183 -5.65 2.15 11.44
N PRO A 184 -6.79 2.02 12.16
CA PRO A 184 -6.90 2.47 13.53
C PRO A 184 -5.81 1.89 14.43
N LYS A 185 -5.41 2.61 15.49
CA LYS A 185 -4.45 2.10 16.46
C LYS A 185 -5.06 0.91 17.20
N ALA A 186 -4.33 -0.22 17.24
CA ALA A 186 -4.79 -1.41 17.94
C ALA A 186 -4.96 -1.16 19.44
N GLN A 187 -6.04 -1.69 20.03
CA GLN A 187 -6.19 -1.88 21.46
C GLN A 187 -5.84 -3.34 21.75
N PHE A 188 -4.73 -3.55 22.45
CA PHE A 188 -4.24 -4.89 22.74
C PHE A 188 -5.10 -5.56 23.81
N LEU A 189 -5.19 -6.89 23.72
CA LEU A 189 -5.90 -7.71 24.68
C LEU A 189 -4.96 -8.09 25.84
N ASP A 190 -5.51 -8.32 27.01
CA ASP A 190 -4.77 -8.87 28.17
C ASP A 190 -4.60 -10.40 28.10
N ARG A 191 -5.02 -11.01 27.01
CA ARG A 191 -4.96 -12.45 26.73
C ARG A 191 -4.51 -12.71 25.29
N ALA A 192 -4.12 -13.94 25.02
CA ALA A 192 -3.95 -14.41 23.64
C ALA A 192 -5.29 -14.41 22.89
N ALA A 193 -5.23 -14.21 21.56
CA ALA A 193 -6.39 -14.36 20.71
C ALA A 193 -6.87 -15.83 20.69
N ASP A 194 -8.18 -16.04 20.73
CA ASP A 194 -8.82 -17.35 20.84
C ASP A 194 -9.42 -17.78 19.49
N THR A 195 -8.79 -18.75 18.84
CA THR A 195 -9.27 -19.28 17.55
C THR A 195 -10.60 -20.02 17.62
N LYS A 196 -11.00 -20.54 18.79
CA LYS A 196 -12.31 -21.19 18.96
C LYS A 196 -13.42 -20.16 18.96
N LYS A 197 -13.29 -19.09 19.77
CA LYS A 197 -14.18 -17.93 19.71
C LYS A 197 -14.19 -17.29 18.33
N GLY A 198 -13.01 -17.17 17.70
CA GLY A 198 -12.87 -16.66 16.34
C GLY A 198 -13.67 -17.46 15.32
N ARG A 199 -13.73 -18.80 15.46
CA ARG A 199 -14.59 -19.67 14.62
C ARG A 199 -16.07 -19.36 14.80
N GLU A 200 -16.53 -19.18 16.03
CA GLU A 200 -17.93 -18.83 16.33
C GLU A 200 -18.30 -17.48 15.75
N ILE A 201 -17.43 -16.47 15.91
CA ILE A 201 -17.62 -15.14 15.32
C ILE A 201 -17.63 -15.22 13.79
N TYR A 202 -16.72 -16.00 13.20
CA TYR A 202 -16.67 -16.20 11.76
C TYR A 202 -17.98 -16.78 11.22
N ALA A 203 -18.47 -17.85 11.83
CA ALA A 203 -19.74 -18.48 11.44
C ALA A 203 -20.93 -17.53 11.55
N ALA A 204 -20.97 -16.71 12.60
CA ALA A 204 -22.07 -15.80 12.85
C ALA A 204 -22.06 -14.52 11.99
N LYS A 205 -20.86 -13.97 11.69
CA LYS A 205 -20.72 -12.61 11.14
C LYS A 205 -19.96 -12.52 9.81
N CYS A 206 -19.32 -13.59 9.36
CA CYS A 206 -18.43 -13.55 8.19
C CYS A 206 -18.81 -14.56 7.10
N ALA A 207 -19.23 -15.77 7.49
CA ALA A 207 -19.47 -16.88 6.59
C ALA A 207 -20.54 -16.57 5.54
N ALA A 208 -21.58 -15.81 5.89
CA ALA A 208 -22.65 -15.43 4.97
C ALA A 208 -22.14 -14.71 3.70
N CYS A 209 -21.05 -13.93 3.84
CA CYS A 209 -20.42 -13.24 2.70
C CYS A 209 -19.18 -13.96 2.18
N HIS A 210 -18.32 -14.46 3.07
CA HIS A 210 -17.02 -15.01 2.66
C HIS A 210 -17.03 -16.54 2.44
N GLY A 211 -18.19 -17.18 2.56
CA GLY A 211 -18.33 -18.64 2.46
C GLY A 211 -17.97 -19.35 3.77
N GLU A 212 -18.49 -20.56 3.96
CA GLU A 212 -18.22 -21.37 5.18
C GLU A 212 -16.74 -21.77 5.29
N ASN A 213 -16.08 -21.96 4.14
CA ASN A 213 -14.68 -22.33 4.03
C ASN A 213 -13.79 -21.15 3.61
N GLY A 214 -14.26 -19.90 3.70
CA GLY A 214 -13.51 -18.71 3.37
C GLY A 214 -13.12 -18.57 1.90
N GLU A 215 -13.82 -19.28 1.02
CA GLU A 215 -13.58 -19.34 -0.41
C GLU A 215 -14.01 -18.06 -1.16
N GLY A 216 -14.82 -17.22 -0.48
CA GLY A 216 -15.38 -16.01 -1.07
C GLY A 216 -16.53 -16.29 -2.04
N VAL A 217 -17.12 -15.21 -2.56
CA VAL A 217 -18.19 -15.26 -3.57
C VAL A 217 -17.71 -14.57 -4.84
N LYS A 218 -17.62 -15.33 -5.93
CA LYS A 218 -17.25 -14.78 -7.23
C LYS A 218 -18.33 -13.83 -7.75
N ASN A 219 -17.91 -12.81 -8.46
CA ASN A 219 -18.79 -11.84 -9.07
C ASN A 219 -19.18 -12.31 -10.47
N GLU A 220 -20.45 -12.67 -10.66
CA GLU A 220 -20.99 -13.02 -11.97
C GLU A 220 -20.89 -11.87 -12.98
N GLY A 221 -20.94 -10.62 -12.51
CA GLY A 221 -20.74 -9.41 -13.30
C GLY A 221 -19.29 -9.02 -13.59
N PHE A 222 -18.31 -9.93 -13.37
CA PHE A 222 -16.88 -9.63 -13.55
C PHE A 222 -16.55 -9.03 -14.93
N ALA A 223 -17.18 -9.49 -15.99
CA ALA A 223 -16.93 -9.00 -17.34
C ALA A 223 -17.18 -7.47 -17.45
N GLN A 224 -18.15 -6.96 -16.72
CA GLN A 224 -18.55 -5.54 -16.70
C GLN A 224 -17.79 -4.75 -15.65
N SER A 225 -17.73 -5.23 -14.39
CA SER A 225 -17.17 -4.52 -13.25
C SER A 225 -15.65 -4.57 -13.17
N GLY A 226 -15.03 -5.67 -13.60
CA GLY A 226 -13.61 -5.94 -13.40
C GLY A 226 -13.24 -6.49 -12.03
N ASP A 227 -14.18 -6.54 -11.10
CA ASP A 227 -14.03 -7.16 -9.80
C ASP A 227 -14.35 -8.65 -9.87
N TYR A 228 -13.32 -9.49 -9.61
CA TYR A 228 -13.50 -10.95 -9.68
C TYR A 228 -14.36 -11.50 -8.53
N TYR A 229 -14.29 -10.86 -7.39
CA TYR A 229 -15.06 -11.23 -6.21
C TYR A 229 -16.09 -10.17 -5.85
N THR A 230 -17.30 -10.61 -5.53
CA THR A 230 -18.25 -9.81 -4.74
C THR A 230 -17.78 -9.74 -3.29
N PHE A 231 -17.34 -10.89 -2.74
CA PHE A 231 -16.72 -10.99 -1.43
C PHE A 231 -15.46 -11.85 -1.55
N PRO A 232 -14.25 -11.30 -1.25
CA PRO A 232 -13.01 -11.99 -1.55
C PRO A 232 -12.78 -13.22 -0.67
N ALA A 233 -11.98 -14.17 -1.19
CA ALA A 233 -11.48 -15.30 -0.42
C ALA A 233 -10.59 -14.82 0.74
N LEU A 234 -10.72 -15.43 1.91
CA LEU A 234 -9.98 -15.10 3.12
C LEU A 234 -8.80 -16.03 3.40
N TRP A 235 -8.82 -17.25 2.86
CA TRP A 235 -7.73 -18.22 2.91
C TRP A 235 -7.71 -19.11 1.68
N GLY A 236 -6.83 -20.09 1.64
CA GLY A 236 -6.60 -20.93 0.47
C GLY A 236 -5.70 -20.26 -0.57
N ASP A 237 -5.67 -20.87 -1.76
CA ASP A 237 -4.74 -20.47 -2.83
C ASP A 237 -5.06 -19.16 -3.51
N ASP A 238 -6.30 -18.71 -3.43
CA ASP A 238 -6.76 -17.46 -4.07
C ASP A 238 -6.88 -16.29 -3.09
N SER A 239 -6.18 -16.38 -1.96
CA SER A 239 -6.09 -15.33 -0.94
C SER A 239 -4.64 -14.87 -0.76
N TYR A 240 -4.41 -13.94 0.19
CA TYR A 240 -3.08 -13.44 0.52
C TYR A 240 -2.19 -14.54 1.14
N ASN A 241 -0.89 -14.47 0.90
CA ASN A 241 0.07 -15.44 1.43
C ASN A 241 0.53 -15.12 2.87
N THR A 242 1.36 -15.99 3.45
CA THR A 242 1.86 -15.85 4.84
C THR A 242 2.77 -14.62 5.04
N GLY A 243 3.37 -14.08 3.99
CA GLY A 243 4.18 -12.87 4.05
C GLY A 243 3.37 -11.56 4.05
N ALA A 244 2.06 -11.63 3.82
CA ALA A 244 1.19 -10.46 3.71
C ALA A 244 1.02 -9.71 5.03
N GLY A 245 0.70 -8.41 4.93
CA GLY A 245 0.34 -7.61 6.08
C GLY A 245 -0.87 -8.16 6.84
N MET A 246 -1.87 -8.62 6.11
CA MET A 246 -3.11 -9.20 6.66
C MET A 246 -2.88 -10.50 7.43
N TYR A 247 -1.81 -11.25 7.13
CA TYR A 247 -1.44 -12.45 7.89
C TYR A 247 -0.90 -12.14 9.29
N ARG A 248 -0.40 -10.93 9.51
CA ARG A 248 0.04 -10.50 10.84
C ARG A 248 -1.19 -10.19 11.69
N LEU A 249 -1.33 -10.88 12.81
CA LEU A 249 -2.50 -10.83 13.69
C LEU A 249 -2.93 -9.38 14.00
N ILE A 250 -2.00 -8.52 14.39
CA ILE A 250 -2.31 -7.13 14.74
C ILE A 250 -2.86 -6.36 13.53
N GLU A 251 -2.23 -6.49 12.37
CA GLU A 251 -2.66 -5.75 11.17
C GLU A 251 -4.00 -6.28 10.63
N GLY A 252 -4.18 -7.61 10.64
CA GLY A 252 -5.44 -8.23 10.27
C GLY A 252 -6.58 -7.80 11.21
N ALA A 253 -6.36 -7.82 12.52
CA ALA A 253 -7.36 -7.37 13.50
C ALA A 253 -7.71 -5.89 13.35
N ARG A 254 -6.72 -5.03 13.10
CA ARG A 254 -6.95 -3.60 12.81
C ARG A 254 -7.82 -3.41 11.57
N TYR A 255 -7.55 -4.18 10.51
CA TYR A 255 -8.34 -4.13 9.29
C TYR A 255 -9.77 -4.62 9.54
N VAL A 256 -9.93 -5.78 10.16
CA VAL A 256 -11.25 -6.35 10.49
C VAL A 256 -12.06 -5.37 11.35
N LYS A 257 -11.44 -4.81 12.39
CA LYS A 257 -12.08 -3.79 13.25
C LYS A 257 -12.58 -2.56 12.49
N ALA A 258 -11.81 -2.11 11.50
CA ALA A 258 -12.11 -0.90 10.75
C ALA A 258 -13.13 -1.11 9.61
N THR A 259 -13.25 -2.35 9.09
CA THR A 259 -13.91 -2.57 7.80
C THR A 259 -14.97 -3.66 7.81
N MET A 260 -15.01 -4.53 8.83
CA MET A 260 -15.87 -5.73 8.82
C MET A 260 -16.77 -5.81 10.06
N PRO A 261 -18.00 -6.33 9.92
CA PRO A 261 -18.68 -6.62 8.66
C PRO A 261 -18.81 -5.39 7.76
N LYS A 262 -18.70 -5.55 6.44
CA LYS A 262 -18.78 -4.41 5.52
C LYS A 262 -20.15 -3.71 5.62
N GLY A 263 -20.12 -2.41 5.91
CA GLY A 263 -21.33 -1.60 6.14
C GLY A 263 -21.77 -1.55 7.62
N ASP A 264 -21.23 -2.43 8.48
CA ASP A 264 -21.48 -2.45 9.92
C ASP A 264 -20.20 -2.93 10.67
N ALA A 265 -19.18 -2.10 10.73
CA ALA A 265 -17.91 -2.42 11.40
C ALA A 265 -18.06 -2.34 12.95
N SER A 266 -18.99 -3.14 13.50
CA SER A 266 -19.38 -3.11 14.91
C SER A 266 -18.59 -4.05 15.82
N LEU A 267 -17.65 -4.86 15.28
CA LEU A 267 -16.87 -5.80 16.08
C LEU A 267 -16.08 -5.10 17.19
N SER A 268 -16.02 -5.71 18.38
CA SER A 268 -15.09 -5.30 19.43
C SER A 268 -13.64 -5.61 19.03
N TRP A 269 -12.66 -5.05 19.74
CA TRP A 269 -11.26 -5.41 19.51
C TRP A 269 -11.00 -6.89 19.82
N GLU A 270 -11.62 -7.45 20.83
CA GLU A 270 -11.53 -8.88 21.16
C GLU A 270 -12.02 -9.74 20.01
N GLU A 271 -13.24 -9.46 19.51
CA GLU A 271 -13.80 -10.18 18.36
C GLU A 271 -12.92 -10.05 17.12
N ALA A 272 -12.38 -8.87 16.84
CA ALA A 272 -11.51 -8.64 15.69
C ALA A 272 -10.20 -9.44 15.79
N PHE A 273 -9.59 -9.53 16.97
CA PHE A 273 -8.39 -10.35 17.19
C PHE A 273 -8.70 -11.85 17.09
N ASP A 274 -9.78 -12.31 17.74
CA ASP A 274 -10.15 -13.72 17.78
C ASP A 274 -10.51 -14.24 16.37
N VAL A 275 -11.33 -13.51 15.61
CA VAL A 275 -11.69 -13.92 14.25
C VAL A 275 -10.51 -13.83 13.29
N THR A 276 -9.62 -12.84 13.45
CA THR A 276 -8.40 -12.76 12.64
C THR A 276 -7.46 -13.93 12.92
N ALA A 277 -7.30 -14.33 14.18
CA ALA A 277 -6.53 -15.52 14.55
C ALA A 277 -7.10 -16.79 13.90
N TYR A 278 -8.43 -16.93 13.90
CA TYR A 278 -9.09 -18.05 13.23
C TYR A 278 -8.84 -18.04 11.71
N ILE A 279 -9.05 -16.91 11.03
CA ILE A 279 -8.81 -16.76 9.59
C ILE A 279 -7.35 -17.09 9.24
N ASN A 280 -6.41 -16.58 10.04
CA ASN A 280 -4.98 -16.78 9.80
C ASN A 280 -4.46 -18.16 10.23
N SER A 281 -5.23 -18.96 10.96
CA SER A 281 -4.92 -20.36 11.23
C SER A 281 -5.19 -21.30 10.04
N LYS A 282 -5.86 -20.78 9.00
CA LYS A 282 -6.23 -21.60 7.83
C LYS A 282 -5.10 -21.68 6.81
N PRO A 283 -5.03 -22.79 6.03
CA PRO A 283 -4.02 -22.98 5.00
C PRO A 283 -4.04 -21.86 3.94
N ARG A 284 -2.84 -21.49 3.47
CA ARG A 284 -2.65 -20.50 2.39
C ARG A 284 -1.27 -20.65 1.76
N LYS A 285 -1.02 -19.99 0.63
CA LYS A 285 0.31 -19.94 0.01
C LYS A 285 1.35 -19.35 0.98
N ILE A 286 2.58 -19.81 0.85
CA ILE A 286 3.75 -19.35 1.61
C ILE A 286 4.48 -18.27 0.82
#